data_5220289ef38ae250751a153ebdd49a1c
#
_entry.id   5220289ef38ae250751a153ebdd49a1c
#
_cell.length_a   1.000
_cell.length_b   1.000
_cell.length_c   1.000
_cell.angle_alpha   90.00
_cell.angle_beta   90.00
_cell.angle_gamma   90.00
#
_symmetry.space_group_name_H-M   'P 1'
#
loop_
_entity.id
_entity.type
_entity.pdbx_description
1 polymer ?
#
loop_
_entity_poly.entity_id
_entity_poly.type
_entity_poly.pdbx_seq_one_letter_code
_entity_poly.pdbx_strand_id
1 'polypeptide(L)'
;GSEMCIRDSIGALLSLLLLYLSGRARVTVMSRDDLQQVTSARYLGALPAVRVKKRSRTTSAALSEAMAHSSAYCEAMRIISMRIDKAMQRHDYRTMLVSSAAPGEGKTTFVCQLADALTRQGRRVLVIDCDLRNPSVHKVFGRPLQAGLAEYLAGSGMAGQIVTALGKGKPDVVFAGRRTGTQTEQLGGDAFRTLLDALRARYDVILLDTPPCAIMTDALETGEAADCALLVVRQDAASRVSVINSLAALDSFGVPVLGYALNVCTGRGRGQSGYGYGGYGGYSYGYGYGYGRDRGYGYGQQKEKTGAD
;
A
#
# COMPACT_ATOMS: atom_id res chain seq x y z
N GLY A 1 -39.16 -47.28 2.73
CA GLY A 1 -37.70 -47.25 3.08
C GLY A 1 -36.80 -46.72 1.97
N SER A 2 -37.11 -46.97 0.70
CA SER A 2 -36.23 -46.59 -0.42
C SER A 2 -36.24 -45.09 -0.77
N GLU A 3 -37.38 -44.41 -0.63
CA GLU A 3 -37.48 -42.97 -0.94
C GLU A 3 -36.75 -42.09 0.07
N MET A 4 -36.67 -42.50 1.32
CA MET A 4 -35.89 -41.76 2.36
C MET A 4 -34.40 -41.84 2.10
N CYS A 5 -33.88 -43.00 1.72
CA CYS A 5 -32.46 -43.17 1.39
C CYS A 5 -32.03 -42.36 0.15
N ILE A 6 -32.89 -42.18 -0.84
CA ILE A 6 -32.59 -41.39 -2.05
C ILE A 6 -32.55 -39.90 -1.71
N ARG A 7 -33.45 -39.38 -0.88
CA ARG A 7 -33.42 -37.98 -0.43
C ARG A 7 -32.21 -37.65 0.41
N ASP A 8 -31.78 -38.54 1.30
CA ASP A 8 -30.61 -38.39 2.13
C ASP A 8 -29.30 -38.42 1.29
N SER A 9 -29.26 -39.31 0.29
CA SER A 9 -28.12 -39.41 -0.63
C SER A 9 -27.98 -38.17 -1.51
N ILE A 10 -29.09 -37.62 -2.02
CA ILE A 10 -29.12 -36.38 -2.80
C ILE A 10 -28.70 -35.18 -1.91
N GLY A 11 -29.18 -35.12 -0.67
CA GLY A 11 -28.82 -34.09 0.30
C GLY A 11 -27.33 -34.12 0.64
N ALA A 12 -26.77 -35.32 0.81
CA ALA A 12 -25.33 -35.48 1.07
C ALA A 12 -24.47 -35.07 -0.15
N LEU A 13 -24.90 -35.48 -1.37
CA LEU A 13 -24.20 -35.06 -2.61
C LEU A 13 -24.27 -33.55 -2.83
N LEU A 14 -25.40 -32.91 -2.58
CA LEU A 14 -25.57 -31.45 -2.70
C LEU A 14 -24.74 -30.70 -1.68
N SER A 15 -24.65 -31.17 -0.44
CA SER A 15 -23.80 -30.58 0.58
C SER A 15 -22.30 -30.76 0.27
N LEU A 16 -21.88 -31.92 -0.24
CA LEU A 16 -20.52 -32.14 -0.72
C LEU A 16 -20.19 -31.27 -1.93
N LEU A 17 -21.13 -31.10 -2.87
CA LEU A 17 -20.95 -30.18 -4.00
C LEU A 17 -20.87 -28.73 -3.55
N LEU A 18 -21.70 -28.30 -2.61
CA LEU A 18 -21.65 -26.95 -2.03
C LEU A 18 -20.37 -26.73 -1.25
N LEU A 19 -19.88 -27.70 -0.49
CA LEU A 19 -18.59 -27.65 0.19
C LEU A 19 -17.43 -27.61 -0.81
N TYR A 20 -17.49 -28.40 -1.88
CA TYR A 20 -16.48 -28.38 -2.95
C TYR A 20 -16.48 -27.06 -3.71
N LEU A 21 -17.64 -26.49 -4.05
CA LEU A 21 -17.77 -25.20 -4.71
C LEU A 21 -17.36 -24.05 -3.79
N SER A 22 -17.69 -24.11 -2.50
CA SER A 22 -17.24 -23.12 -1.51
C SER A 22 -15.74 -23.21 -1.23
N GLY A 23 -15.16 -24.42 -1.25
CA GLY A 23 -13.71 -24.63 -1.12
C GLY A 23 -12.91 -24.13 -2.32
N ARG A 24 -13.54 -24.09 -3.52
CA ARG A 24 -12.96 -23.40 -4.70
C ARG A 24 -13.18 -21.89 -4.69
N ALA A 25 -14.06 -21.38 -3.81
CA ALA A 25 -14.34 -19.97 -3.72
C ALA A 25 -13.14 -19.23 -3.13
N ARG A 26 -12.37 -18.60 -4.03
CA ARG A 26 -11.40 -17.52 -3.80
C ARG A 26 -10.44 -17.75 -2.63
N VAL A 27 -9.35 -18.43 -2.91
CA VAL A 27 -8.18 -18.41 -2.01
C VAL A 27 -7.65 -16.98 -2.00
N THR A 28 -8.06 -16.20 -0.99
CA THR A 28 -7.59 -14.83 -0.78
C THR A 28 -6.19 -14.85 -0.17
N VAL A 29 -5.48 -13.76 -0.38
CA VAL A 29 -4.16 -13.53 0.24
C VAL A 29 -4.37 -13.20 1.71
N MET A 30 -3.99 -14.13 2.61
CA MET A 30 -4.11 -13.96 4.06
C MET A 30 -2.81 -13.50 4.70
N SER A 31 -1.67 -13.82 4.09
CA SER A 31 -0.34 -13.56 4.65
C SER A 31 0.71 -13.31 3.56
N ARG A 32 1.90 -12.91 4.03
CA ARG A 32 3.09 -12.82 3.18
C ARG A 32 3.44 -14.17 2.55
N ASP A 33 3.36 -15.24 3.34
CA ASP A 33 3.79 -16.58 2.93
C ASP A 33 2.92 -17.11 1.78
N ASP A 34 1.65 -16.71 1.74
CA ASP A 34 0.75 -17.02 0.63
C ASP A 34 1.22 -16.50 -0.73
N LEU A 35 1.84 -15.31 -0.74
CA LEU A 35 2.38 -14.73 -1.96
C LEU A 35 3.78 -15.26 -2.27
N GLN A 36 4.61 -15.48 -1.26
CA GLN A 36 5.96 -16.03 -1.48
C GLN A 36 5.96 -17.43 -2.12
N GLN A 37 4.88 -18.20 -1.94
CA GLN A 37 4.71 -19.50 -2.59
C GLN A 37 4.33 -19.40 -4.08
N VAL A 38 3.76 -18.27 -4.51
CA VAL A 38 3.19 -18.13 -5.85
C VAL A 38 3.89 -17.07 -6.70
N THR A 39 4.79 -16.27 -6.12
CA THR A 39 5.56 -15.27 -6.85
C THR A 39 6.96 -15.07 -6.28
N SER A 40 7.93 -14.83 -7.17
CA SER A 40 9.29 -14.41 -6.82
C SER A 40 9.40 -12.90 -6.55
N ALA A 41 8.33 -12.14 -6.74
CA ALA A 41 8.33 -10.69 -6.52
C ALA A 41 8.72 -10.35 -5.08
N ARG A 42 9.52 -9.30 -4.92
CA ARG A 42 10.09 -8.91 -3.62
C ARG A 42 9.01 -8.37 -2.69
N TYR A 43 8.92 -8.91 -1.49
CA TYR A 43 8.11 -8.33 -0.41
C TYR A 43 8.76 -7.06 0.15
N LEU A 44 8.06 -5.93 0.08
CA LEU A 44 8.57 -4.63 0.53
C LEU A 44 8.12 -4.28 1.95
N GLY A 45 6.99 -4.81 2.39
CA GLY A 45 6.47 -4.58 3.74
C GLY A 45 4.96 -4.69 3.81
N ALA A 46 4.43 -4.58 5.04
CA ALA A 46 3.00 -4.52 5.30
C ALA A 46 2.65 -3.24 6.06
N LEU A 47 1.55 -2.61 5.67
CA LEU A 47 0.97 -1.47 6.36
C LEU A 47 -0.11 -1.95 7.32
N PRO A 48 -0.02 -1.65 8.62
CA PRO A 48 -1.04 -2.03 9.58
C PRO A 48 -2.34 -1.27 9.34
N ALA A 49 -3.46 -1.91 9.67
CA ALA A 49 -4.75 -1.27 9.61
C ALA A 49 -4.86 -0.13 10.63
N VAL A 50 -5.38 0.98 10.19
CA VAL A 50 -5.70 2.13 11.06
C VAL A 50 -7.19 2.16 11.34
N ARG A 51 -7.55 2.13 12.63
CA ARG A 51 -8.95 2.24 13.07
C ARG A 51 -9.36 3.70 13.08
N VAL A 52 -10.30 4.05 12.22
CA VAL A 52 -10.97 5.35 12.29
C VAL A 52 -12.24 5.20 13.13
N LYS A 53 -12.41 6.04 14.16
CA LYS A 53 -13.64 6.04 14.94
C LYS A 53 -14.82 6.34 13.99
N LYS A 54 -15.80 5.45 13.92
CA LYS A 54 -17.04 5.62 13.15
C LYS A 54 -17.81 6.83 13.66
N ARG A 55 -17.46 8.01 13.20
CA ARG A 55 -18.31 9.19 13.30
C ARG A 55 -18.48 9.69 11.87
N SER A 56 -19.69 9.48 11.30
CA SER A 56 -20.07 9.95 9.96
C SER A 56 -19.21 9.41 8.80
N ARG A 57 -19.59 9.65 7.55
CA ARG A 57 -18.84 9.20 6.34
C ARG A 57 -17.38 9.61 6.43
N THR A 58 -16.51 8.66 6.74
CA THR A 58 -15.06 8.89 6.76
C THR A 58 -14.60 9.20 5.34
N THR A 59 -14.15 10.42 5.10
CA THR A 59 -13.59 10.83 3.81
C THR A 59 -12.19 10.25 3.63
N SER A 60 -11.72 10.15 2.37
CA SER A 60 -10.36 9.71 2.07
C SER A 60 -9.30 10.59 2.75
N ALA A 61 -9.54 11.90 2.85
CA ALA A 61 -8.66 12.83 3.54
C ALA A 61 -8.60 12.54 5.05
N ALA A 62 -9.75 12.31 5.71
CA ALA A 62 -9.77 11.97 7.14
C ALA A 62 -9.09 10.62 7.44
N LEU A 63 -9.19 9.65 6.53
CA LEU A 63 -8.46 8.39 6.65
C LEU A 63 -6.95 8.62 6.51
N SER A 64 -6.53 9.42 5.54
CA SER A 64 -5.13 9.78 5.32
C SER A 64 -4.54 10.50 6.54
N GLU A 65 -5.28 11.41 7.15
CA GLU A 65 -4.90 12.10 8.38
C GLU A 65 -4.77 11.13 9.56
N ALA A 66 -5.73 10.23 9.75
CA ALA A 66 -5.66 9.21 10.80
C ALA A 66 -4.44 8.28 10.64
N MET A 67 -4.07 7.93 9.41
CA MET A 67 -2.85 7.17 9.10
C MET A 67 -1.60 7.97 9.48
N ALA A 68 -1.55 9.25 9.17
CA ALA A 68 -0.42 10.13 9.52
C ALA A 68 -0.23 10.30 11.04
N HIS A 69 -1.26 10.11 11.84
CA HIS A 69 -1.20 10.14 13.30
C HIS A 69 -0.95 8.77 13.95
N SER A 70 -0.92 7.68 13.18
CA SER A 70 -0.61 6.34 13.69
C SER A 70 0.89 6.07 13.64
N SER A 71 1.55 5.99 14.81
CA SER A 71 2.99 5.72 14.90
C SER A 71 3.40 4.41 14.22
N ALA A 72 2.61 3.35 14.41
CA ALA A 72 2.86 2.04 13.79
C ALA A 72 2.74 2.10 12.25
N TYR A 73 1.75 2.84 11.75
CA TYR A 73 1.59 3.03 10.31
C TYR A 73 2.73 3.87 9.72
N CYS A 74 3.08 4.97 10.37
CA CYS A 74 4.17 5.85 9.95
C CYS A 74 5.52 5.11 9.92
N GLU A 75 5.81 4.28 10.93
CA GLU A 75 7.05 3.49 10.96
C GLU A 75 7.08 2.42 9.86
N ALA A 76 5.98 1.70 9.64
CA ALA A 76 5.87 0.75 8.56
C ALA A 76 6.06 1.42 7.18
N MET A 77 5.40 2.56 6.95
CA MET A 77 5.54 3.34 5.73
C MET A 77 6.98 3.87 5.56
N ARG A 78 7.63 4.31 6.64
CA ARG A 78 9.02 4.75 6.62
C ARG A 78 9.95 3.63 6.16
N ILE A 79 9.78 2.41 6.66
CA ILE A 79 10.59 1.25 6.25
C ILE A 79 10.34 0.90 4.79
N ILE A 80 9.07 0.88 4.36
CA ILE A 80 8.71 0.59 2.97
C ILE A 80 9.31 1.64 2.04
N SER A 81 9.16 2.93 2.35
CA SER A 81 9.69 4.02 1.52
C SER A 81 11.21 3.99 1.40
N MET A 82 11.94 3.66 2.47
CA MET A 82 13.40 3.48 2.44
C MET A 82 13.82 2.31 1.53
N ARG A 83 13.07 1.19 1.57
CA ARG A 83 13.35 0.03 0.70
C ARG A 83 13.11 0.35 -0.76
N ILE A 84 12.03 1.07 -1.05
CA ILE A 84 11.67 1.52 -2.40
C ILE A 84 12.73 2.50 -2.91
N ASP A 85 13.05 3.55 -2.15
CA ASP A 85 14.03 4.57 -2.53
C ASP A 85 15.39 3.96 -2.83
N LYS A 86 15.87 3.06 -1.94
CA LYS A 86 17.14 2.35 -2.15
C LYS A 86 17.12 1.44 -3.40
N ALA A 87 15.99 0.81 -3.70
CA ALA A 87 15.86 -0.04 -4.87
C ALA A 87 15.81 0.80 -6.15
N MET A 88 15.06 1.90 -6.16
CA MET A 88 15.01 2.83 -7.28
C MET A 88 16.38 3.43 -7.58
N GLN A 89 17.10 3.90 -6.57
CA GLN A 89 18.46 4.43 -6.74
C GLN A 89 19.45 3.40 -7.30
N ARG A 90 19.35 2.13 -6.87
CA ARG A 90 20.24 1.06 -7.35
C ARG A 90 20.12 0.82 -8.84
N HIS A 91 18.94 1.03 -9.40
CA HIS A 91 18.62 0.80 -10.81
C HIS A 91 18.53 2.08 -11.62
N ASP A 92 18.82 3.24 -11.01
CA ASP A 92 18.62 4.60 -11.58
C ASP A 92 17.17 4.84 -12.06
N TYR A 93 16.20 4.24 -11.38
CA TYR A 93 14.77 4.44 -11.63
C TYR A 93 14.29 5.75 -11.02
N ARG A 94 13.45 6.48 -11.75
CA ARG A 94 12.84 7.73 -11.32
C ARG A 94 11.32 7.70 -11.37
N THR A 95 10.75 6.88 -12.24
CA THR A 95 9.31 6.79 -12.43
C THR A 95 8.82 5.41 -12.03
N MET A 96 7.92 5.35 -11.04
CA MET A 96 7.34 4.12 -10.54
C MET A 96 5.83 4.12 -10.72
N LEU A 97 5.33 3.13 -11.47
CA LEU A 97 3.92 2.82 -11.55
C LEU A 97 3.47 2.11 -10.27
N VAL A 98 2.35 2.54 -9.70
CA VAL A 98 1.72 1.85 -8.57
C VAL A 98 0.33 1.40 -8.97
N SER A 99 0.11 0.10 -8.94
CA SER A 99 -1.15 -0.52 -9.29
C SER A 99 -1.60 -1.55 -8.24
N SER A 100 -2.70 -2.22 -8.49
CA SER A 100 -3.25 -3.28 -7.63
C SER A 100 -3.93 -4.36 -8.47
N ALA A 101 -4.24 -5.50 -7.87
CA ALA A 101 -4.93 -6.59 -8.55
C ALA A 101 -6.43 -6.33 -8.70
N ALA A 102 -7.03 -5.56 -7.78
CA ALA A 102 -8.47 -5.27 -7.79
C ALA A 102 -8.76 -3.83 -7.30
N PRO A 103 -9.94 -3.28 -7.62
CA PRO A 103 -10.38 -2.00 -7.07
C PRO A 103 -10.50 -2.05 -5.53
N GLY A 104 -10.22 -0.92 -4.88
CA GLY A 104 -10.40 -0.81 -3.42
C GLY A 104 -9.28 -1.43 -2.57
N GLU A 105 -8.15 -1.82 -3.15
CA GLU A 105 -7.00 -2.35 -2.41
C GLU A 105 -6.17 -1.25 -1.72
N GLY A 106 -6.52 0.02 -1.90
CA GLY A 106 -5.90 1.15 -1.23
C GLY A 106 -4.66 1.72 -1.93
N LYS A 107 -4.47 1.42 -3.23
CA LYS A 107 -3.33 1.90 -4.03
C LYS A 107 -3.13 3.42 -3.97
N THR A 108 -4.18 4.22 -4.25
CA THR A 108 -4.13 5.69 -4.24
C THR A 108 -3.72 6.24 -2.87
N THR A 109 -4.30 5.69 -1.79
CA THR A 109 -3.91 6.07 -0.43
C THR A 109 -2.45 5.72 -0.17
N PHE A 110 -2.01 4.53 -0.61
CA PHE A 110 -0.62 4.09 -0.51
C PHE A 110 0.32 5.05 -1.25
N VAL A 111 0.02 5.41 -2.51
CA VAL A 111 0.81 6.35 -3.31
C VAL A 111 0.98 7.70 -2.61
N CYS A 112 -0.12 8.28 -2.13
CA CYS A 112 -0.08 9.58 -1.45
C CYS A 112 0.72 9.52 -0.14
N GLN A 113 0.60 8.46 0.65
CA GLN A 113 1.36 8.27 1.89
C GLN A 113 2.84 7.97 1.62
N LEU A 114 3.15 7.21 0.56
CA LEU A 114 4.52 6.97 0.11
C LEU A 114 5.19 8.27 -0.35
N ALA A 115 4.47 9.09 -1.12
CA ALA A 115 4.96 10.39 -1.57
C ALA A 115 5.30 11.30 -0.38
N ASP A 116 4.40 11.40 0.60
CA ASP A 116 4.64 12.13 1.84
C ASP A 116 5.87 11.59 2.61
N ALA A 117 6.05 10.29 2.66
CA ALA A 117 7.18 9.66 3.36
C ALA A 117 8.52 9.94 2.65
N LEU A 118 8.57 9.82 1.33
CA LEU A 118 9.76 10.12 0.52
C LEU A 118 10.11 11.60 0.56
N THR A 119 9.11 12.49 0.55
CA THR A 119 9.34 13.94 0.67
C THR A 119 9.94 14.29 2.04
N ARG A 120 9.47 13.66 3.12
CA ARG A 120 10.09 13.80 4.45
C ARG A 120 11.53 13.29 4.53
N GLN A 121 11.93 12.39 3.64
CA GLN A 121 13.32 11.91 3.49
C GLN A 121 14.17 12.83 2.60
N GLY A 122 13.62 13.98 2.18
CA GLY A 122 14.35 15.00 1.38
C GLY A 122 14.30 14.78 -0.13
N ARG A 123 13.49 13.84 -0.63
CA ARG A 123 13.28 13.64 -2.08
C ARG A 123 12.32 14.69 -2.64
N ARG A 124 12.57 15.14 -3.86
CA ARG A 124 11.63 15.90 -4.67
C ARG A 124 10.68 14.91 -5.32
N VAL A 125 9.44 14.86 -4.84
CA VAL A 125 8.46 13.83 -5.24
C VAL A 125 7.30 14.45 -5.99
N LEU A 126 6.91 13.83 -7.09
CA LEU A 126 5.71 14.14 -7.84
C LEU A 126 4.76 12.94 -7.83
N VAL A 127 3.49 13.17 -7.58
CA VAL A 127 2.41 12.19 -7.78
C VAL A 127 1.64 12.58 -9.03
N ILE A 128 1.40 11.63 -9.92
CA ILE A 128 0.54 11.82 -11.11
C ILE A 128 -0.65 10.87 -10.98
N ASP A 129 -1.87 11.43 -10.98
CA ASP A 129 -3.12 10.65 -11.00
C ASP A 129 -3.42 10.21 -12.44
N CYS A 130 -3.03 8.98 -12.79
CA CYS A 130 -3.27 8.36 -14.08
C CYS A 130 -4.58 7.52 -14.10
N ASP A 131 -5.33 7.42 -12.97
CA ASP A 131 -6.65 6.82 -12.96
C ASP A 131 -7.70 7.83 -13.46
N LEU A 132 -7.64 8.15 -14.74
CA LEU A 132 -8.54 9.13 -15.37
C LEU A 132 -10.01 8.66 -15.35
N ARG A 133 -10.25 7.35 -15.15
CA ARG A 133 -11.60 6.77 -15.08
C ARG A 133 -12.25 7.02 -13.71
N ASN A 134 -11.48 6.90 -12.64
CA ASN A 134 -11.97 7.10 -11.27
C ASN A 134 -10.96 7.88 -10.41
N PRO A 135 -10.74 9.18 -10.73
CA PRO A 135 -9.76 10.01 -10.03
C PRO A 135 -9.96 10.04 -8.54
N SER A 136 -8.88 9.87 -7.77
CA SER A 136 -8.99 9.81 -6.31
C SER A 136 -7.85 10.46 -5.55
N VAL A 137 -6.73 10.80 -6.17
CA VAL A 137 -5.61 11.50 -5.52
C VAL A 137 -6.07 12.83 -4.89
N HIS A 138 -6.90 13.61 -5.60
CA HIS A 138 -7.46 14.86 -5.09
C HIS A 138 -8.27 14.69 -3.80
N LYS A 139 -9.01 13.56 -3.66
CA LYS A 139 -9.80 13.24 -2.46
C LYS A 139 -8.90 12.92 -1.26
N VAL A 140 -7.76 12.24 -1.50
CA VAL A 140 -6.81 11.87 -0.44
C VAL A 140 -6.10 13.11 0.11
N PHE A 141 -5.73 14.06 -0.76
CA PHE A 141 -5.13 15.33 -0.35
C PHE A 141 -6.16 16.40 0.07
N GLY A 142 -7.46 16.08 0.06
CA GLY A 142 -8.52 17.03 0.47
C GLY A 142 -8.61 18.25 -0.45
N ARG A 143 -8.33 18.07 -1.74
CA ARG A 143 -8.37 19.15 -2.74
C ARG A 143 -9.55 18.97 -3.69
N PRO A 144 -10.09 20.05 -4.25
CA PRO A 144 -11.06 19.96 -5.33
C PRO A 144 -10.41 19.38 -6.57
N LEU A 145 -11.20 18.73 -7.42
CA LEU A 145 -10.76 18.30 -8.75
C LEU A 145 -10.56 19.55 -9.61
N GLN A 146 -9.36 19.68 -10.18
CA GLN A 146 -8.95 20.80 -11.03
C GLN A 146 -8.35 20.28 -12.34
N ALA A 147 -8.04 21.17 -13.28
CA ALA A 147 -7.35 20.82 -14.51
C ALA A 147 -6.02 20.11 -14.20
N GLY A 148 -5.65 19.14 -15.01
CA GLY A 148 -4.49 18.31 -14.78
C GLY A 148 -4.05 17.50 -15.99
N LEU A 149 -3.81 16.21 -15.81
CA LEU A 149 -3.27 15.32 -16.83
C LEU A 149 -4.18 15.23 -18.06
N ALA A 150 -5.50 15.13 -17.89
CA ALA A 150 -6.44 15.00 -19.00
C ALA A 150 -6.41 16.23 -19.93
N GLU A 151 -6.31 17.43 -19.36
CA GLU A 151 -6.21 18.67 -20.15
C GLU A 151 -4.87 18.75 -20.89
N TYR A 152 -3.77 18.31 -20.26
CA TYR A 152 -2.48 18.25 -20.94
C TYR A 152 -2.52 17.28 -22.12
N LEU A 153 -3.03 16.07 -21.93
CA LEU A 153 -3.15 15.06 -23.00
C LEU A 153 -4.07 15.52 -24.13
N ALA A 154 -5.10 16.32 -23.82
CA ALA A 154 -5.95 16.96 -24.83
C ALA A 154 -5.30 18.14 -25.57
N GLY A 155 -4.02 18.47 -25.27
CA GLY A 155 -3.31 19.59 -25.86
C GLY A 155 -3.69 20.97 -25.31
N SER A 156 -4.41 21.01 -24.17
CA SER A 156 -4.96 22.25 -23.59
C SER A 156 -4.09 22.84 -22.47
N GLY A 157 -2.84 22.40 -22.28
CA GLY A 157 -1.99 22.86 -21.19
C GLY A 157 -0.50 22.58 -21.41
N MET A 158 0.34 23.32 -20.67
CA MET A 158 1.78 23.07 -20.62
C MET A 158 2.13 22.22 -19.38
N ALA A 159 3.18 21.40 -19.47
CA ALA A 159 3.63 20.53 -18.38
C ALA A 159 3.81 21.27 -17.03
N GLY A 160 4.32 22.51 -17.05
CA GLY A 160 4.50 23.29 -15.82
C GLY A 160 3.21 23.84 -15.22
N GLN A 161 2.13 23.95 -15.98
CA GLN A 161 0.85 24.54 -15.54
C GLN A 161 -0.05 23.52 -14.83
N ILE A 162 0.13 22.23 -15.10
CA ILE A 162 -0.67 21.15 -14.52
C ILE A 162 -0.11 20.64 -13.18
N VAL A 163 1.11 21.06 -12.82
CA VAL A 163 1.73 20.68 -11.54
C VAL A 163 1.22 21.60 -10.43
N THR A 164 0.67 21.02 -9.40
CA THR A 164 0.17 21.70 -8.20
C THR A 164 1.10 21.44 -7.03
N ALA A 165 1.69 22.48 -6.47
CA ALA A 165 2.45 22.41 -5.23
C ALA A 165 1.49 22.31 -4.03
N LEU A 166 1.63 21.29 -3.20
CA LEU A 166 0.81 21.14 -1.98
C LEU A 166 1.34 21.93 -0.79
N GLY A 167 2.55 22.47 -0.90
CA GLY A 167 3.20 23.30 0.11
C GLY A 167 4.56 22.78 0.57
N LYS A 168 5.22 23.51 1.45
CA LYS A 168 6.57 23.16 1.93
C LYS A 168 6.56 21.80 2.66
N GLY A 169 7.46 20.92 2.28
CA GLY A 169 7.59 19.58 2.88
C GLY A 169 6.49 18.60 2.46
N LYS A 170 5.76 18.91 1.38
CA LYS A 170 4.75 18.08 0.74
C LYS A 170 5.16 17.74 -0.68
N PRO A 171 4.70 16.61 -1.24
CA PRO A 171 4.91 16.29 -2.64
C PRO A 171 4.16 17.27 -3.54
N ASP A 172 4.63 17.43 -4.77
CA ASP A 172 3.86 18.07 -5.81
C ASP A 172 2.91 17.05 -6.48
N VAL A 173 1.85 17.53 -7.10
CA VAL A 173 0.81 16.65 -7.68
C VAL A 173 0.38 17.15 -9.05
N VAL A 174 0.26 16.23 -10.01
CA VAL A 174 -0.54 16.38 -11.22
C VAL A 174 -1.84 15.61 -11.00
N PHE A 175 -2.95 16.33 -10.86
CA PHE A 175 -4.25 15.68 -10.72
C PHE A 175 -4.72 15.12 -12.06
N ALA A 176 -5.67 14.18 -12.04
CA ALA A 176 -6.20 13.55 -13.24
C ALA A 176 -6.82 14.54 -14.23
N GLY A 177 -7.36 15.64 -13.73
CA GLY A 177 -8.09 16.59 -14.56
C GLY A 177 -9.58 16.26 -14.69
N ARG A 178 -10.28 17.03 -15.50
CA ARG A 178 -11.71 16.82 -15.80
C ARG A 178 -11.83 15.81 -16.93
N ARG A 179 -12.71 14.84 -16.78
CA ARG A 179 -12.95 13.82 -17.82
C ARG A 179 -13.44 14.46 -19.09
N THR A 180 -12.72 14.25 -20.20
CA THR A 180 -13.09 14.74 -21.53
C THR A 180 -12.90 13.65 -22.60
N GLY A 181 -13.47 12.42 -22.40
CA GLY A 181 -13.53 11.41 -23.46
C GLY A 181 -12.33 10.46 -23.54
N THR A 182 -11.56 10.45 -24.63
CA THR A 182 -10.58 9.42 -25.03
C THR A 182 -9.17 9.56 -24.45
N GLN A 183 -8.95 10.42 -23.42
CA GLN A 183 -7.58 10.68 -22.92
C GLN A 183 -6.92 9.46 -22.25
N THR A 184 -7.68 8.45 -21.85
CA THR A 184 -7.10 7.20 -21.31
C THR A 184 -6.24 6.46 -22.33
N GLU A 185 -6.62 6.49 -23.60
CA GLU A 185 -5.86 5.86 -24.70
C GLU A 185 -4.54 6.58 -24.98
N GLN A 186 -4.33 7.78 -24.42
CA GLN A 186 -3.13 8.58 -24.62
C GLN A 186 -2.08 8.39 -23.54
N LEU A 187 -2.38 7.61 -22.49
CA LEU A 187 -1.46 7.37 -21.38
C LEU A 187 -0.20 6.56 -21.78
N GLY A 188 -0.26 5.77 -22.84
CA GLY A 188 0.91 5.12 -23.46
C GLY A 188 1.58 5.93 -24.58
N GLY A 189 0.98 7.07 -24.99
CA GLY A 189 1.39 7.83 -26.16
C GLY A 189 2.57 8.79 -25.94
N ASP A 190 3.04 9.39 -27.05
CA ASP A 190 4.21 10.27 -27.05
C ASP A 190 4.03 11.53 -26.21
N ALA A 191 2.81 12.07 -26.10
CA ALA A 191 2.53 13.23 -25.26
C ALA A 191 2.79 12.93 -23.78
N PHE A 192 2.40 11.76 -23.30
CA PHE A 192 2.65 11.34 -21.93
C PHE A 192 4.14 11.06 -21.67
N ARG A 193 4.84 10.42 -22.60
CA ARG A 193 6.30 10.21 -22.52
C ARG A 193 7.05 11.54 -22.48
N THR A 194 6.70 12.49 -23.34
CA THR A 194 7.26 13.85 -23.35
C THR A 194 7.05 14.57 -22.02
N LEU A 195 5.85 14.42 -21.41
CA LEU A 195 5.56 14.98 -20.10
C LEU A 195 6.48 14.38 -19.03
N LEU A 196 6.62 13.05 -19.00
CA LEU A 196 7.47 12.37 -18.01
C LEU A 196 8.94 12.78 -18.15
N ASP A 197 9.46 12.90 -19.36
CA ASP A 197 10.84 13.31 -19.61
C ASP A 197 11.10 14.74 -19.10
N ALA A 198 10.18 15.66 -19.34
CA ALA A 198 10.27 17.02 -18.81
C ALA A 198 10.22 17.06 -17.28
N LEU A 199 9.45 16.18 -16.65
CA LEU A 199 9.30 16.09 -15.20
C LEU A 199 10.47 15.37 -14.53
N ARG A 200 11.07 14.36 -15.17
CA ARG A 200 12.26 13.65 -14.66
C ARG A 200 13.46 14.58 -14.39
N ALA A 201 13.56 15.69 -15.11
CA ALA A 201 14.59 16.69 -14.86
C ALA A 201 14.40 17.45 -13.53
N ARG A 202 13.19 17.51 -13.00
CA ARG A 202 12.79 18.31 -11.83
C ARG A 202 12.59 17.49 -10.57
N TYR A 203 12.22 16.22 -10.70
CA TYR A 203 11.85 15.34 -9.59
C TYR A 203 12.80 14.15 -9.48
N ASP A 204 13.09 13.75 -8.24
CA ASP A 204 13.91 12.57 -7.95
C ASP A 204 13.08 11.30 -8.04
N VAL A 205 11.77 11.39 -7.71
CA VAL A 205 10.81 10.28 -7.76
C VAL A 205 9.48 10.76 -8.33
N ILE A 206 8.97 10.07 -9.33
CA ILE A 206 7.63 10.27 -9.91
C ILE A 206 6.81 9.02 -9.63
N LEU A 207 5.69 9.17 -8.96
CA LEU A 207 4.76 8.09 -8.65
C LEU A 207 3.51 8.20 -9.51
N LEU A 208 3.21 7.17 -10.29
CA LEU A 208 2.03 7.09 -11.13
C LEU A 208 0.95 6.26 -10.44
N ASP A 209 -0.16 6.90 -10.02
CA ASP A 209 -1.33 6.19 -9.49
C ASP A 209 -2.21 5.73 -10.65
N THR A 210 -2.34 4.43 -10.86
CA THR A 210 -3.04 3.84 -12.01
C THR A 210 -4.24 2.99 -11.59
N PRO A 211 -5.19 2.69 -12.47
CA PRO A 211 -6.22 1.69 -12.20
C PRO A 211 -5.62 0.30 -11.97
N PRO A 212 -6.42 -0.69 -11.48
CA PRO A 212 -5.95 -2.06 -11.28
C PRO A 212 -5.50 -2.73 -12.60
N CYS A 213 -4.24 -3.18 -12.66
CA CYS A 213 -3.63 -3.72 -13.87
C CYS A 213 -4.14 -5.10 -14.30
N ALA A 214 -4.79 -5.86 -13.41
CA ALA A 214 -5.43 -7.13 -13.80
C ALA A 214 -6.72 -6.93 -14.61
N ILE A 215 -7.29 -5.72 -14.60
CA ILE A 215 -8.62 -5.45 -15.15
C ILE A 215 -8.55 -4.40 -16.27
N MET A 216 -7.62 -3.45 -16.18
CA MET A 216 -7.53 -2.28 -17.05
C MET A 216 -6.20 -2.22 -17.78
N THR A 217 -6.25 -2.14 -19.10
CA THR A 217 -5.05 -1.98 -19.97
C THR A 217 -4.37 -0.63 -19.77
N ASP A 218 -5.11 0.40 -19.40
CA ASP A 218 -4.59 1.75 -19.15
C ASP A 218 -3.38 1.75 -18.20
N ALA A 219 -3.40 0.86 -17.17
CA ALA A 219 -2.29 0.71 -16.24
C ALA A 219 -1.04 0.12 -16.93
N LEU A 220 -1.23 -0.81 -17.85
CA LEU A 220 -0.14 -1.48 -18.57
C LEU A 220 0.48 -0.52 -19.60
N GLU A 221 -0.34 0.20 -20.35
CA GLU A 221 0.09 1.24 -21.28
C GLU A 221 0.86 2.36 -20.57
N THR A 222 0.35 2.80 -19.39
CA THR A 222 1.08 3.77 -18.54
C THR A 222 2.41 3.18 -18.05
N GLY A 223 2.45 1.87 -17.81
CA GLY A 223 3.61 1.14 -17.34
C GLY A 223 4.79 1.14 -18.31
N GLU A 224 4.53 1.12 -19.62
CA GLU A 224 5.58 1.20 -20.65
C GLU A 224 6.42 2.48 -20.58
N ALA A 225 5.85 3.56 -20.03
CA ALA A 225 6.56 4.82 -19.80
C ALA A 225 7.21 4.92 -18.42
N ALA A 226 6.99 3.93 -17.54
CA ALA A 226 7.56 3.86 -16.20
C ALA A 226 8.85 3.02 -16.20
N ASP A 227 9.73 3.31 -15.24
CA ASP A 227 10.98 2.55 -15.09
C ASP A 227 10.74 1.23 -14.32
N CYS A 228 9.74 1.22 -13.43
CA CYS A 228 9.35 0.03 -12.68
C CYS A 228 7.91 0.11 -12.18
N ALA A 229 7.40 -1.01 -11.67
CA ALA A 229 6.08 -1.11 -11.06
C ALA A 229 6.14 -1.62 -9.62
N LEU A 230 5.16 -1.22 -8.82
CA LEU A 230 4.88 -1.73 -7.48
C LEU A 230 3.43 -2.19 -7.40
N LEU A 231 3.20 -3.38 -6.84
CA LEU A 231 1.85 -3.90 -6.64
C LEU A 231 1.41 -3.70 -5.18
N VAL A 232 0.28 -3.03 -4.97
CA VAL A 232 -0.39 -2.95 -3.67
C VAL A 232 -1.41 -4.07 -3.59
N VAL A 233 -1.30 -4.91 -2.57
CA VAL A 233 -2.16 -6.09 -2.37
C VAL A 233 -2.88 -5.94 -1.04
N ARG A 234 -4.20 -6.00 -1.06
CA ARG A 234 -5.01 -5.95 0.15
C ARG A 234 -5.17 -7.34 0.76
N GLN A 235 -4.73 -7.49 2.01
CA GLN A 235 -4.95 -8.70 2.79
C GLN A 235 -6.46 -8.96 2.95
N ASP A 236 -6.86 -10.23 2.96
CA ASP A 236 -8.24 -10.71 3.11
C ASP A 236 -9.21 -10.29 1.98
N ALA A 237 -8.73 -9.64 0.92
CA ALA A 237 -9.54 -9.19 -0.21
C ALA A 237 -8.96 -9.61 -1.55
N ALA A 238 -7.65 -9.47 -1.75
CA ALA A 238 -6.99 -9.85 -2.98
C ALA A 238 -7.06 -11.37 -3.20
N SER A 239 -7.40 -11.78 -4.42
CA SER A 239 -7.28 -13.19 -4.84
C SER A 239 -5.84 -13.49 -5.24
N ARG A 240 -5.30 -14.64 -4.84
CA ARG A 240 -3.95 -15.10 -5.28
C ARG A 240 -3.86 -15.11 -6.81
N VAL A 241 -4.90 -15.58 -7.49
CA VAL A 241 -4.96 -15.63 -8.95
C VAL A 241 -4.89 -14.23 -9.56
N SER A 242 -5.62 -13.26 -9.01
CA SER A 242 -5.60 -11.87 -9.50
C SER A 242 -4.21 -11.24 -9.32
N VAL A 243 -3.51 -11.55 -8.23
CA VAL A 243 -2.14 -11.06 -8.01
C VAL A 243 -1.17 -11.67 -9.03
N ILE A 244 -1.24 -12.98 -9.27
CA ILE A 244 -0.41 -13.66 -10.27
C ILE A 244 -0.67 -13.07 -11.66
N ASN A 245 -1.94 -12.90 -12.04
CA ASN A 245 -2.32 -12.32 -13.32
C ASN A 245 -1.82 -10.87 -13.47
N SER A 246 -1.86 -10.07 -12.39
CA SER A 246 -1.31 -8.72 -12.40
C SER A 246 0.19 -8.69 -12.65
N LEU A 247 0.93 -9.57 -11.99
CA LEU A 247 2.37 -9.67 -12.15
C LEU A 247 2.74 -10.17 -13.56
N ALA A 248 2.01 -11.18 -14.07
CA ALA A 248 2.20 -11.68 -15.43
C ALA A 248 1.86 -10.63 -16.49
N ALA A 249 0.82 -9.82 -16.27
CA ALA A 249 0.46 -8.73 -17.17
C ALA A 249 1.56 -7.66 -17.22
N LEU A 250 2.08 -7.22 -16.08
CA LEU A 250 3.19 -6.26 -16.01
C LEU A 250 4.44 -6.81 -16.72
N ASP A 251 4.77 -8.08 -16.51
CA ASP A 251 5.90 -8.75 -17.14
C ASP A 251 5.73 -8.83 -18.67
N SER A 252 4.53 -9.16 -19.15
CA SER A 252 4.22 -9.23 -20.59
C SER A 252 4.34 -7.90 -21.32
N PHE A 253 4.17 -6.77 -20.61
CA PHE A 253 4.39 -5.41 -21.11
C PHE A 253 5.81 -4.92 -20.85
N GLY A 254 6.72 -5.79 -20.37
CA GLY A 254 8.11 -5.44 -20.11
C GLY A 254 8.33 -4.47 -18.96
N VAL A 255 7.38 -4.35 -18.03
CA VAL A 255 7.47 -3.43 -16.88
C VAL A 255 8.13 -4.15 -15.71
N PRO A 256 9.36 -3.77 -15.29
CA PRO A 256 10.05 -4.42 -14.19
C PRO A 256 9.29 -4.26 -12.87
N VAL A 257 8.95 -5.36 -12.19
CA VAL A 257 8.26 -5.29 -10.91
C VAL A 257 9.27 -5.19 -9.77
N LEU A 258 9.30 -4.02 -9.10
CA LEU A 258 10.17 -3.76 -7.94
C LEU A 258 9.79 -4.65 -6.74
N GLY A 259 8.51 -4.96 -6.61
CA GLY A 259 7.98 -5.80 -5.56
C GLY A 259 6.50 -5.51 -5.26
N TYR A 260 6.04 -6.03 -4.10
CA TYR A 260 4.70 -5.80 -3.62
C TYR A 260 4.68 -5.33 -2.16
N ALA A 261 3.66 -4.54 -1.81
CA ALA A 261 3.35 -4.12 -0.45
C ALA A 261 1.98 -4.65 -0.02
N LEU A 262 1.89 -5.17 1.20
CA LEU A 262 0.62 -5.63 1.78
C LEU A 262 -0.07 -4.47 2.50
N ASN A 263 -1.33 -4.24 2.15
CA ASN A 263 -2.21 -3.33 2.88
C ASN A 263 -3.10 -4.17 3.81
N VAL A 264 -2.79 -4.16 5.11
CA VAL A 264 -3.49 -4.97 6.10
C VAL A 264 -4.76 -4.24 6.51
N CYS A 265 -5.91 -4.82 6.24
CA CYS A 265 -7.16 -4.33 6.77
C CYS A 265 -7.51 -5.13 8.02
N THR A 266 -8.02 -4.48 9.07
CA THR A 266 -8.48 -5.19 10.26
C THR A 266 -9.54 -6.20 9.86
N GLY A 267 -9.08 -7.38 9.55
CA GLY A 267 -9.92 -8.51 9.24
C GLY A 267 -10.59 -9.02 10.51
N ARG A 268 -11.73 -9.60 10.33
CA ARG A 268 -12.29 -10.63 11.20
C ARG A 268 -11.38 -11.88 11.12
N GLY A 269 -10.12 -11.77 11.47
CA GLY A 269 -9.17 -12.88 11.53
C GLY A 269 -9.13 -13.43 12.95
N ARG A 270 -9.79 -14.53 13.21
CA ARG A 270 -9.44 -15.47 14.29
C ARG A 270 -7.99 -15.89 14.05
N GLY A 271 -7.12 -15.52 14.95
CA GLY A 271 -5.72 -15.92 14.92
C GLY A 271 -4.83 -14.76 15.30
N GLN A 272 -4.64 -14.67 16.58
CA GLN A 272 -3.63 -13.89 17.24
C GLN A 272 -2.26 -14.38 16.75
N SER A 273 -1.82 -13.85 15.63
CA SER A 273 -0.40 -13.83 15.30
C SER A 273 0.03 -12.42 15.56
N GLY A 274 0.62 -12.22 16.73
CA GLY A 274 1.33 -11.00 17.04
C GLY A 274 2.30 -10.76 15.89
N TYR A 275 2.13 -9.66 15.18
CA TYR A 275 3.16 -9.13 14.30
C TYR A 275 4.34 -8.70 15.17
N GLY A 276 5.05 -9.70 15.70
CA GLY A 276 6.40 -9.51 16.18
C GLY A 276 7.22 -9.12 14.98
N TYR A 277 7.93 -8.01 15.06
CA TYR A 277 9.09 -7.68 14.24
C TYR A 277 10.16 -8.78 14.46
N GLY A 278 9.88 -10.00 13.98
CA GLY A 278 10.72 -11.17 14.13
C GLY A 278 11.25 -11.61 12.78
N GLY A 279 12.47 -11.17 12.44
CA GLY A 279 13.12 -11.69 11.26
C GLY A 279 14.30 -10.86 10.76
N TYR A 280 15.06 -10.24 11.65
CA TYR A 280 16.46 -9.92 11.40
C TYR A 280 17.30 -10.52 12.50
N GLY A 281 18.27 -11.37 12.11
CA GLY A 281 19.23 -12.01 12.98
C GLY A 281 19.90 -11.02 13.93
N GLY A 282 20.05 -11.45 15.18
CA GLY A 282 20.45 -10.70 16.34
C GLY A 282 21.64 -9.77 16.15
N TYR A 283 21.40 -8.53 16.53
CA TYR A 283 22.33 -7.72 17.27
C TYR A 283 21.53 -6.98 18.33
N SER A 284 21.41 -7.65 19.49
CA SER A 284 20.87 -7.06 20.71
C SER A 284 21.97 -6.20 21.31
N TYR A 285 21.91 -4.89 21.08
CA TYR A 285 22.56 -3.94 21.98
C TYR A 285 21.60 -3.63 23.11
N GLY A 286 21.77 -4.39 24.19
CA GLY A 286 21.08 -4.13 25.46
C GLY A 286 21.67 -2.89 26.13
N TYR A 287 20.95 -1.77 26.08
CA TYR A 287 21.10 -0.71 27.06
C TYR A 287 20.00 -0.91 28.10
N GLY A 288 20.34 -1.71 29.12
CA GLY A 288 19.55 -1.86 30.32
C GLY A 288 19.78 -0.66 31.24
N TYR A 289 18.84 0.27 31.31
CA TYR A 289 18.69 1.12 32.49
C TYR A 289 17.82 0.39 33.50
N GLY A 290 18.50 -0.35 34.39
CA GLY A 290 17.88 -0.95 35.55
C GLY A 290 17.64 0.10 36.63
N TYR A 291 16.39 0.47 36.87
CA TYR A 291 15.99 1.05 38.16
C TYR A 291 15.74 -0.10 39.11
N GLY A 292 16.74 -0.37 39.98
CA GLY A 292 16.66 -1.30 41.11
C GLY A 292 15.68 -0.77 42.15
N ARG A 293 14.62 -1.52 42.41
CA ARG A 293 13.82 -1.42 43.61
C ARG A 293 14.49 -2.32 44.66
N ASP A 294 15.20 -1.71 45.62
CA ASP A 294 15.69 -2.32 46.82
C ASP A 294 14.51 -2.89 47.63
N ARG A 295 14.49 -4.22 47.76
CA ARG A 295 13.77 -4.92 48.85
C ARG A 295 14.77 -5.17 49.96
N GLY A 296 14.69 -4.34 51.02
CA GLY A 296 15.45 -4.50 52.24
C GLY A 296 15.10 -5.82 52.94
N TYR A 297 16.11 -6.62 53.16
CA TYR A 297 16.09 -7.73 54.11
C TYR A 297 16.35 -7.16 55.48
N GLY A 298 15.35 -7.27 56.39
CA GLY A 298 15.49 -6.98 57.80
C GLY A 298 16.29 -8.07 58.50
N TYR A 299 17.37 -7.69 59.16
CA TYR A 299 17.99 -8.46 60.23
C TYR A 299 17.60 -7.83 61.54
N GLY A 300 16.98 -8.67 62.41
CA GLY A 300 16.67 -8.30 63.77
C GLY A 300 17.91 -8.09 64.63
N GLN A 301 17.88 -7.09 65.46
CA GLN A 301 18.74 -6.99 66.64
C GLN A 301 17.90 -6.75 67.93
N GLN A 302 18.30 -7.50 68.89
CA GLN A 302 17.74 -7.66 70.21
C GLN A 302 17.74 -6.36 71.05
N LYS A 303 16.74 -6.30 71.87
CA LYS A 303 16.64 -5.35 72.98
C LYS A 303 17.78 -5.54 74.04
N GLU A 304 18.45 -4.48 74.39
CA GLU A 304 19.05 -4.32 75.67
C GLU A 304 18.43 -3.11 76.38
N LYS A 305 17.90 -3.42 77.58
CA LYS A 305 17.45 -2.50 78.63
C LYS A 305 18.61 -2.12 79.51
N THR A 306 18.85 -0.85 79.69
CA THR A 306 19.39 -0.22 80.90
C THR A 306 18.93 1.22 80.82
N GLY A 307 18.26 1.85 81.78
CA GLY A 307 18.28 1.82 83.24
C GLY A 307 18.93 3.11 83.75
N ALA A 308 18.12 3.88 84.44
CA ALA A 308 18.48 4.98 85.37
C ALA A 308 19.03 6.31 84.76
N ASP A 309 18.53 7.40 85.01
CA ASP A 309 18.12 8.34 86.07
C ASP A 309 17.44 9.54 85.44
#